data_093d9c362ec0c08221f4f2b58428435b
#
_entry.id   093d9c362ec0c08221f4f2b58428435b
#
_cell.length_a   1.000
_cell.length_b   1.000
_cell.length_c   1.000
_cell.angle_alpha   90.00
_cell.angle_beta   90.00
_cell.angle_gamma   90.00
#
_symmetry.space_group_name_H-M   'P 1'
#
loop_
_entity.id
_entity.type
_entity.pdbx_description
1 polymer ?
#
loop_
_entity_poly.entity_id
_entity_poly.type
_entity_poly.pdbx_seq_one_letter_code
_entity_poly.pdbx_strand_id
1 'polypeptide(L)'
;MKKIFILFAAALMGFASCADSKQAMTVTVTNPLALERAGEMVEVPMSDVVARLKLADTAQIVVLDADGRQVPYQVTYDEKVIFPAAVTANGTAVYTIQQGTPEPFNVIACGKYYPERLDDVAWENDLGGYRAYGPALQARGERGFGYDLFTKYNTTEPVLEGMYAEELNKEKRAKIAELKKTDPKAAGELG
;
A
#
# COMPACT_ATOMS: atom_id res chain seq x y z
N MET A 1 12.07 -9.54 16.53
CA MET A 1 11.48 -10.00 15.25
C MET A 1 11.22 -11.50 15.37
N LYS A 2 9.96 -11.91 15.61
CA LYS A 2 9.59 -13.34 15.70
C LYS A 2 9.11 -13.79 14.33
N LYS A 3 9.76 -14.79 13.76
CA LYS A 3 9.47 -15.35 12.45
C LYS A 3 8.10 -16.01 12.46
N ILE A 4 7.26 -15.69 11.48
CA ILE A 4 6.00 -16.38 11.21
C ILE A 4 6.36 -17.67 10.49
N PHE A 5 5.98 -18.82 11.05
CA PHE A 5 6.10 -20.10 10.37
C PHE A 5 4.88 -20.31 9.50
N ILE A 6 5.08 -20.33 8.18
CA ILE A 6 4.06 -20.75 7.21
C ILE A 6 4.17 -22.25 7.08
N LEU A 7 3.18 -22.99 7.57
CA LEU A 7 3.11 -24.44 7.39
C LEU A 7 2.27 -24.76 6.14
N PHE A 8 2.90 -25.30 5.11
CA PHE A 8 2.20 -25.81 3.95
C PHE A 8 1.64 -27.22 4.26
N ALA A 9 0.34 -27.32 4.48
CA ALA A 9 -0.32 -28.61 4.53
C ALA A 9 -1.09 -28.85 3.23
N ALA A 10 -0.59 -29.75 2.38
CA ALA A 10 -1.29 -30.25 1.20
C ALA A 10 -2.22 -31.40 1.62
N ALA A 11 -3.51 -31.12 1.79
CA ALA A 11 -4.54 -32.16 1.96
C ALA A 11 -5.12 -32.50 0.59
N LEU A 12 -4.84 -33.70 0.06
CA LEU A 12 -5.55 -34.31 -1.04
C LEU A 12 -6.87 -34.90 -0.52
N MET A 13 -8.00 -34.27 -0.85
CA MET A 13 -9.29 -34.98 -0.86
C MET A 13 -9.86 -34.88 -2.28
N GLY A 14 -9.92 -36.03 -2.93
CA GLY A 14 -10.53 -36.19 -4.25
C GLY A 14 -12.06 -36.23 -4.12
N PHE A 15 -12.72 -35.29 -4.79
CA PHE A 15 -14.08 -35.46 -5.28
C PHE A 15 -14.09 -35.16 -6.77
N ALA A 16 -14.39 -36.18 -7.56
CA ALA A 16 -14.59 -36.03 -8.98
C ALA A 16 -15.93 -35.33 -9.24
N SER A 17 -15.85 -34.06 -9.61
CA SER A 17 -16.93 -33.37 -10.31
C SER A 17 -16.31 -32.69 -11.51
N CYS A 18 -16.72 -33.07 -12.72
CA CYS A 18 -16.37 -32.40 -13.96
C CYS A 18 -17.04 -31.02 -14.01
N ALA A 19 -16.43 -30.07 -13.39
CA ALA A 19 -16.48 -28.65 -13.70
C ALA A 19 -15.01 -28.25 -13.85
N ASP A 20 -14.68 -27.38 -14.81
CA ASP A 20 -13.35 -26.81 -14.93
C ASP A 20 -12.95 -26.26 -13.56
N SER A 21 -12.25 -27.06 -12.78
CA SER A 21 -11.78 -26.64 -11.45
C SER A 21 -10.69 -25.62 -11.69
N LYS A 22 -11.05 -24.35 -11.61
CA LYS A 22 -10.06 -23.27 -11.60
C LYS A 22 -8.97 -23.66 -10.60
N GLN A 23 -7.75 -23.76 -11.09
CA GLN A 23 -6.64 -24.07 -10.20
C GLN A 23 -6.54 -23.00 -9.15
N ALA A 24 -6.44 -23.39 -7.89
CA ALA A 24 -6.39 -22.50 -6.77
C ALA A 24 -5.22 -22.87 -5.83
N MET A 25 -4.65 -21.87 -5.20
CA MET A 25 -3.63 -22.00 -4.16
C MET A 25 -4.22 -21.57 -2.83
N THR A 26 -4.23 -22.46 -1.86
CA THR A 26 -4.66 -22.14 -0.50
C THR A 26 -3.48 -21.65 0.32
N VAL A 27 -3.66 -20.51 0.98
CA VAL A 27 -2.69 -19.90 1.92
C VAL A 27 -3.31 -19.94 3.30
N THR A 28 -2.68 -20.67 4.22
CA THR A 28 -3.12 -20.76 5.62
C THR A 28 -2.24 -19.90 6.49
N VAL A 29 -2.83 -18.96 7.23
CA VAL A 29 -2.13 -18.03 8.13
C VAL A 29 -2.53 -18.36 9.56
N THR A 30 -1.55 -18.69 10.41
CA THR A 30 -1.76 -19.05 11.81
C THR A 30 -1.20 -17.99 12.74
N ASN A 31 -1.97 -17.55 13.69
CA ASN A 31 -1.60 -16.64 14.77
C ASN A 31 -1.46 -17.39 16.09
N PRO A 32 -0.24 -17.69 16.56
CA PRO A 32 -0.03 -18.40 17.82
C PRO A 32 -0.12 -17.50 19.07
N LEU A 33 -0.46 -16.22 18.90
CA LEU A 33 -0.51 -15.25 19.99
C LEU A 33 -1.94 -15.14 20.55
N ALA A 34 -2.05 -14.89 21.84
CA ALA A 34 -3.33 -14.58 22.50
C ALA A 34 -3.80 -13.12 22.22
N LEU A 35 -3.40 -12.55 21.10
CA LEU A 35 -3.74 -11.22 20.63
C LEU A 35 -4.20 -11.33 19.18
N GLU A 36 -5.32 -10.72 18.87
CA GLU A 36 -5.81 -10.60 17.48
C GLU A 36 -4.82 -9.83 16.62
N ARG A 37 -4.64 -10.27 15.39
CA ARG A 37 -3.77 -9.64 14.38
C ARG A 37 -4.63 -9.21 13.20
N ALA A 38 -4.82 -7.91 13.05
CA ALA A 38 -5.57 -7.33 11.94
C ALA A 38 -4.59 -6.64 10.97
N GLY A 39 -4.67 -6.96 9.68
CA GLY A 39 -3.86 -6.32 8.65
C GLY A 39 -2.39 -6.74 8.62
N GLU A 40 -2.05 -7.93 9.13
CA GLU A 40 -0.69 -8.47 9.01
C GLU A 40 -0.37 -8.80 7.56
N MET A 41 0.77 -8.32 7.08
CA MET A 41 1.16 -8.53 5.69
C MET A 41 1.64 -9.96 5.48
N VAL A 42 0.96 -10.68 4.60
CA VAL A 42 1.35 -12.01 4.12
C VAL A 42 2.09 -11.85 2.82
N GLU A 43 3.21 -12.55 2.66
CA GLU A 43 4.02 -12.59 1.45
C GLU A 43 4.02 -14.00 0.87
N VAL A 44 3.70 -14.12 -0.42
CA VAL A 44 3.74 -15.38 -1.18
C VAL A 44 4.60 -15.16 -2.41
N PRO A 45 5.67 -15.97 -2.64
CA PRO A 45 6.46 -15.86 -3.86
C PRO A 45 5.60 -16.02 -5.12
N MET A 46 5.73 -15.11 -6.08
CA MET A 46 4.97 -15.20 -7.34
C MET A 46 5.31 -16.47 -8.13
N SER A 47 6.54 -16.95 -8.02
CA SER A 47 6.96 -18.24 -8.60
C SER A 47 6.12 -19.42 -8.12
N ASP A 48 5.75 -19.43 -6.83
CA ASP A 48 4.92 -20.50 -6.25
C ASP A 48 3.47 -20.41 -6.77
N VAL A 49 2.97 -19.17 -6.90
CA VAL A 49 1.63 -18.91 -7.46
C VAL A 49 1.57 -19.37 -8.92
N VAL A 50 2.55 -18.96 -9.73
CA VAL A 50 2.65 -19.36 -11.16
C VAL A 50 2.73 -20.88 -11.29
N ALA A 51 3.61 -21.53 -10.53
CA ALA A 51 3.77 -22.97 -10.58
C ALA A 51 2.49 -23.71 -10.16
N ARG A 52 1.83 -23.25 -9.10
CA ARG A 52 0.62 -23.88 -8.57
C ARG A 52 -0.59 -23.70 -9.47
N LEU A 53 -0.76 -22.49 -10.03
CA LEU A 53 -1.92 -22.14 -10.86
C LEU A 53 -1.66 -22.38 -12.36
N LYS A 54 -0.44 -22.71 -12.76
CA LYS A 54 -0.01 -22.85 -14.17
C LYS A 54 -0.39 -21.62 -15.00
N LEU A 55 -0.12 -20.44 -14.44
CA LEU A 55 -0.50 -19.18 -15.07
C LEU A 55 0.28 -18.93 -16.36
N ALA A 56 -0.39 -18.32 -17.34
CA ALA A 56 0.27 -17.66 -18.45
C ALA A 56 0.82 -16.29 -18.02
N ASP A 57 1.82 -15.78 -18.75
CA ASP A 57 2.52 -14.52 -18.40
C ASP A 57 1.59 -13.28 -18.24
N THR A 58 0.42 -13.31 -18.88
CA THR A 58 -0.57 -12.20 -18.83
C THR A 58 -1.77 -12.49 -17.92
N ALA A 59 -1.75 -13.61 -17.20
CA ALA A 59 -2.89 -14.00 -16.37
C ALA A 59 -3.00 -13.09 -15.14
N GLN A 60 -4.22 -12.62 -14.89
CA GLN A 60 -4.56 -11.89 -13.66
C GLN A 60 -4.94 -12.87 -12.55
N ILE A 61 -4.63 -12.51 -11.32
CA ILE A 61 -5.00 -13.29 -10.14
C ILE A 61 -5.93 -12.47 -9.23
N VAL A 62 -6.60 -13.16 -8.34
CA VAL A 62 -7.36 -12.57 -7.23
C VAL A 62 -6.98 -13.29 -5.95
N VAL A 63 -7.01 -12.58 -4.84
CA VAL A 63 -6.87 -13.13 -3.49
C VAL A 63 -8.24 -13.05 -2.81
N LEU A 64 -8.72 -14.18 -2.32
CA LEU A 64 -10.01 -14.29 -1.68
C LEU A 64 -9.85 -14.68 -0.21
N ASP A 65 -10.70 -14.13 0.66
CA ASP A 65 -10.87 -14.58 2.04
C ASP A 65 -11.68 -15.89 2.12
N ALA A 66 -11.94 -16.35 3.35
CA ALA A 66 -12.72 -17.56 3.59
C ALA A 66 -14.19 -17.47 3.14
N ASP A 67 -14.73 -16.25 3.03
CA ASP A 67 -16.09 -15.99 2.54
C ASP A 67 -16.16 -15.83 1.02
N GLY A 68 -15.01 -15.93 0.34
CA GLY A 68 -14.90 -15.75 -1.11
C GLY A 68 -14.90 -14.30 -1.58
N ARG A 69 -14.72 -13.33 -0.65
CA ARG A 69 -14.58 -11.91 -1.00
C ARG A 69 -13.15 -11.62 -1.38
N GLN A 70 -12.98 -10.75 -2.38
CA GLN A 70 -11.65 -10.29 -2.75
C GLN A 70 -11.05 -9.44 -1.64
N VAL A 71 -9.78 -9.72 -1.30
CA VAL A 71 -8.96 -8.85 -0.45
C VAL A 71 -7.97 -8.07 -1.30
N PRO A 72 -7.62 -6.84 -0.91
CA PRO A 72 -6.60 -6.07 -1.61
C PRO A 72 -5.28 -6.84 -1.64
N TYR A 73 -4.58 -6.78 -2.76
CA TYR A 73 -3.26 -7.37 -2.90
C TYR A 73 -2.40 -6.53 -3.83
N GLN A 74 -1.11 -6.77 -3.77
CA GLN A 74 -0.13 -6.18 -4.68
C GLN A 74 0.90 -7.22 -5.10
N VAL A 75 1.39 -7.14 -6.33
CA VAL A 75 2.62 -7.81 -6.76
C VAL A 75 3.76 -6.82 -6.62
N THR A 76 4.75 -7.18 -5.82
CA THR A 76 5.91 -6.32 -5.54
C THR A 76 7.00 -6.45 -6.61
N TYR A 77 7.95 -5.50 -6.64
CA TYR A 77 9.09 -5.54 -7.57
C TYR A 77 10.03 -6.73 -7.37
N ASP A 78 10.04 -7.32 -6.15
CA ASP A 78 10.77 -8.53 -5.82
C ASP A 78 9.92 -9.80 -6.01
N GLU A 79 8.90 -9.70 -6.86
CA GLU A 79 8.06 -10.82 -7.33
C GLU A 79 7.35 -11.58 -6.19
N LYS A 80 6.72 -10.87 -5.29
CA LYS A 80 5.85 -11.43 -4.27
C LYS A 80 4.43 -10.92 -4.41
N VAL A 81 3.46 -11.80 -4.17
CA VAL A 81 2.08 -11.40 -3.89
C VAL A 81 1.99 -11.06 -2.42
N ILE A 82 1.64 -9.81 -2.10
CA ILE A 82 1.43 -9.38 -0.72
C ILE A 82 -0.03 -9.00 -0.51
N PHE A 83 -0.59 -9.37 0.66
CA PHE A 83 -1.96 -9.01 1.03
C PHE A 83 -2.12 -8.94 2.55
N PRO A 84 -3.03 -8.09 3.08
CA PRO A 84 -3.30 -8.01 4.51
C PRO A 84 -4.14 -9.20 4.97
N ALA A 85 -3.74 -9.84 6.06
CA ALA A 85 -4.50 -10.91 6.69
C ALA A 85 -5.01 -10.47 8.07
N ALA A 86 -6.24 -10.87 8.41
CA ALA A 86 -6.81 -10.75 9.74
C ALA A 86 -6.92 -12.14 10.35
N VAL A 87 -6.33 -12.33 11.56
CA VAL A 87 -6.32 -13.62 12.23
C VAL A 87 -6.60 -13.41 13.70
N THR A 88 -7.62 -14.08 14.21
CA THR A 88 -7.99 -14.03 15.63
C THR A 88 -6.88 -14.53 16.54
N ALA A 89 -6.95 -14.22 17.83
CA ALA A 89 -6.04 -14.73 18.84
C ALA A 89 -6.04 -16.27 18.84
N ASN A 90 -4.86 -16.89 18.84
CA ASN A 90 -4.65 -18.35 18.75
C ASN A 90 -5.40 -19.02 17.60
N GLY A 91 -5.70 -18.26 16.54
CA GLY A 91 -6.56 -18.67 15.43
C GLY A 91 -5.80 -18.93 14.14
N THR A 92 -6.59 -19.30 13.13
CA THR A 92 -6.11 -19.55 11.77
C THR A 92 -7.10 -18.93 10.79
N ALA A 93 -6.56 -18.27 9.74
CA ALA A 93 -7.33 -17.75 8.62
C ALA A 93 -6.87 -18.44 7.33
N VAL A 94 -7.80 -18.61 6.39
CA VAL A 94 -7.53 -19.24 5.10
C VAL A 94 -7.83 -18.27 3.99
N TYR A 95 -6.89 -18.14 3.06
CA TYR A 95 -7.01 -17.32 1.86
C TYR A 95 -6.82 -18.20 0.63
N THR A 96 -7.39 -17.77 -0.48
CA THR A 96 -7.28 -18.49 -1.75
C THR A 96 -6.74 -17.55 -2.82
N ILE A 97 -5.65 -17.92 -3.46
CA ILE A 97 -5.15 -17.24 -4.67
C ILE A 97 -5.59 -18.05 -5.86
N GLN A 98 -6.22 -17.43 -6.83
CA GLN A 98 -6.68 -18.08 -8.07
C GLN A 98 -6.62 -17.12 -9.24
N GLN A 99 -6.70 -17.65 -10.46
CA GLN A 99 -6.87 -16.82 -11.65
C GLN A 99 -8.23 -16.14 -11.64
N GLY A 100 -8.25 -14.83 -11.89
CA GLY A 100 -9.47 -14.02 -11.94
C GLY A 100 -9.19 -12.59 -12.29
N THR A 101 -10.24 -11.82 -12.57
CA THR A 101 -10.15 -10.39 -12.80
C THR A 101 -10.29 -9.66 -11.47
N PRO A 102 -9.27 -8.89 -11.02
CA PRO A 102 -9.36 -8.17 -9.78
C PRO A 102 -10.40 -7.04 -9.84
N GLU A 103 -11.15 -6.88 -8.77
CA GLU A 103 -11.97 -5.69 -8.56
C GLU A 103 -11.09 -4.48 -8.23
N PRO A 104 -11.49 -3.27 -8.59
CA PRO A 104 -10.76 -2.08 -8.19
C PRO A 104 -10.89 -1.86 -6.68
N PHE A 105 -9.76 -1.60 -6.01
CA PHE A 105 -9.72 -1.19 -4.60
C PHE A 105 -9.39 0.29 -4.50
N ASN A 106 -9.89 0.94 -3.46
CA ASN A 106 -9.49 2.31 -3.16
C ASN A 106 -8.00 2.38 -2.86
N VAL A 107 -7.32 3.31 -3.51
CA VAL A 107 -5.92 3.60 -3.22
C VAL A 107 -5.86 4.45 -1.96
N ILE A 108 -5.33 3.89 -0.87
CA ILE A 108 -5.14 4.57 0.42
C ILE A 108 -3.68 4.82 0.75
N ALA A 109 -2.78 4.15 0.04
CA ALA A 109 -1.34 4.34 0.16
C ALA A 109 -0.75 4.64 -1.19
N CYS A 110 0.06 5.68 -1.28
CA CYS A 110 0.74 6.08 -2.51
C CYS A 110 2.09 6.72 -2.19
N GLY A 111 2.92 6.84 -3.21
CA GLY A 111 4.19 7.55 -3.14
C GLY A 111 4.59 8.06 -4.51
N LYS A 112 5.28 9.21 -4.53
CA LYS A 112 5.71 9.86 -5.76
C LYS A 112 6.99 10.65 -5.55
N TYR A 113 7.76 10.75 -6.61
CA TYR A 113 8.88 11.66 -6.76
C TYR A 113 8.41 12.97 -7.39
N TYR A 114 8.78 14.10 -6.80
CA TYR A 114 8.38 15.46 -7.21
C TYR A 114 9.61 16.28 -7.62
N PRO A 115 10.12 16.13 -8.84
CA PRO A 115 11.27 16.91 -9.32
C PRO A 115 10.97 18.41 -9.34
N GLU A 116 9.72 18.80 -9.59
CA GLU A 116 9.25 20.18 -9.60
C GLU A 116 9.29 20.85 -8.22
N ARG A 117 9.37 20.04 -7.13
CA ARG A 117 9.53 20.51 -5.75
C ARG A 117 10.91 20.12 -5.20
N LEU A 118 11.96 20.40 -5.99
CA LEU A 118 13.36 20.23 -5.59
C LEU A 118 13.74 18.79 -5.25
N ASP A 119 13.26 17.86 -6.05
CA ASP A 119 13.51 16.41 -5.94
C ASP A 119 12.95 15.78 -4.67
N ASP A 120 11.85 16.30 -4.13
CA ASP A 120 11.19 15.68 -3.00
C ASP A 120 10.69 14.26 -3.35
N VAL A 121 10.76 13.36 -2.38
CA VAL A 121 10.03 12.10 -2.40
C VAL A 121 9.01 12.14 -1.28
N ALA A 122 7.73 11.94 -1.62
CA ALA A 122 6.67 11.89 -0.63
C ALA A 122 5.85 10.62 -0.78
N TRP A 123 5.35 10.12 0.34
CA TRP A 123 4.48 8.95 0.41
C TRP A 123 3.49 9.09 1.55
N GLU A 124 2.38 8.38 1.46
CA GLU A 124 1.32 8.43 2.46
C GLU A 124 0.57 7.10 2.56
N ASN A 125 -0.10 6.93 3.68
CA ASN A 125 -1.12 5.91 3.93
C ASN A 125 -2.38 6.57 4.53
N ASP A 126 -3.29 5.78 5.05
CA ASP A 126 -4.53 6.24 5.69
C ASP A 126 -4.31 7.03 7.00
N LEU A 127 -3.14 6.91 7.63
CA LEU A 127 -2.83 7.54 8.92
C LEU A 127 -2.03 8.83 8.79
N GLY A 128 -1.16 8.91 7.80
CA GLY A 128 -0.26 10.05 7.65
C GLY A 128 0.51 10.06 6.35
N GLY A 129 1.16 11.19 6.11
CA GLY A 129 2.06 11.39 4.98
C GLY A 129 3.47 11.73 5.45
N TYR A 130 4.42 11.51 4.58
CA TYR A 130 5.84 11.74 4.82
C TYR A 130 6.46 12.40 3.61
N ARG A 131 7.48 13.22 3.86
CA ARG A 131 8.28 13.83 2.81
C ARG A 131 9.77 13.74 3.16
N ALA A 132 10.56 13.29 2.21
CA ALA A 132 12.01 13.40 2.23
C ALA A 132 12.45 14.45 1.21
N TYR A 133 13.31 15.36 1.65
CA TYR A 133 13.86 16.39 0.78
C TYR A 133 14.94 15.85 -0.14
N GLY A 134 14.92 16.28 -1.38
CA GLY A 134 15.84 15.84 -2.41
C GLY A 134 17.14 16.64 -2.48
N PRO A 135 18.10 16.16 -3.30
CA PRO A 135 19.39 16.79 -3.45
C PRO A 135 19.33 18.20 -4.07
N ALA A 136 18.32 18.52 -4.86
CA ALA A 136 18.17 19.86 -5.44
C ALA A 136 17.88 20.94 -4.37
N LEU A 137 17.23 20.59 -3.25
CA LEU A 137 17.07 21.49 -2.12
C LEU A 137 18.44 21.81 -1.48
N GLN A 138 19.26 20.78 -1.26
CA GLN A 138 20.59 20.92 -0.69
C GLN A 138 21.51 21.76 -1.59
N ALA A 139 21.42 21.61 -2.92
CA ALA A 139 22.19 22.39 -3.89
C ALA A 139 21.87 23.90 -3.82
N ARG A 140 20.72 24.29 -3.27
CA ARG A 140 20.35 25.69 -3.01
C ARG A 140 20.88 26.23 -1.68
N GLY A 141 21.61 25.43 -0.91
CA GLY A 141 22.15 25.79 0.40
C GLY A 141 21.15 25.58 1.56
N GLU A 142 19.97 25.03 1.30
CA GLU A 142 19.02 24.69 2.33
C GLU A 142 19.42 23.35 3.00
N ARG A 143 19.35 23.31 4.32
CA ARG A 143 19.74 22.15 5.12
C ARG A 143 18.50 21.44 5.68
N GLY A 144 17.66 20.95 4.76
CA GLY A 144 16.55 20.07 5.11
C GLY A 144 17.06 18.64 5.32
N PHE A 145 17.34 18.24 6.55
CA PHE A 145 17.71 16.87 6.90
C PHE A 145 16.58 16.21 7.67
N GLY A 146 16.24 14.97 7.30
CA GLY A 146 15.19 14.20 7.93
C GLY A 146 13.91 14.13 7.10
N TYR A 147 12.80 13.91 7.79
CA TYR A 147 11.50 13.72 7.18
C TYR A 147 10.48 14.71 7.75
N ASP A 148 9.64 15.28 6.89
CA ASP A 148 8.41 15.88 7.35
C ASP A 148 7.39 14.77 7.62
N LEU A 149 6.60 14.97 8.67
CA LEU A 149 5.50 14.09 9.05
C LEU A 149 4.19 14.88 9.03
N PHE A 150 3.23 14.43 8.25
CA PHE A 150 1.89 14.98 8.17
C PHE A 150 0.91 13.99 8.77
N THR A 151 0.16 14.38 9.78
CA THR A 151 -0.87 13.52 10.38
C THR A 151 -2.22 13.77 9.72
N LYS A 152 -2.96 12.69 9.47
CA LYS A 152 -4.35 12.75 9.00
C LYS A 152 -5.28 12.58 10.19
N TYR A 153 -6.19 13.51 10.43
CA TYR A 153 -7.13 13.42 11.56
C TYR A 153 -8.60 13.39 11.13
N ASN A 154 -8.90 13.80 9.91
CA ASN A 154 -10.27 13.90 9.39
C ASN A 154 -10.49 13.23 8.04
N THR A 155 -9.50 12.53 7.51
CA THR A 155 -9.58 11.79 6.26
C THR A 155 -8.62 10.62 6.24
N THR A 156 -9.00 9.54 5.58
CA THR A 156 -8.14 8.40 5.24
C THR A 156 -7.72 8.42 3.76
N GLU A 157 -8.30 9.33 2.97
CA GLU A 157 -8.02 9.45 1.55
C GLU A 157 -6.62 10.04 1.27
N PRO A 158 -6.01 9.75 0.12
CA PRO A 158 -4.77 10.39 -0.32
C PRO A 158 -4.90 11.91 -0.40
N VAL A 159 -3.95 12.65 0.16
CA VAL A 159 -3.95 14.12 0.21
C VAL A 159 -2.69 14.78 -0.34
N LEU A 160 -1.58 14.03 -0.46
CA LEU A 160 -0.29 14.60 -0.85
C LEU A 160 -0.31 15.27 -2.23
N GLU A 161 -0.99 14.68 -3.21
CA GLU A 161 -1.09 15.26 -4.55
C GLU A 161 -1.76 16.64 -4.52
N GLY A 162 -2.83 16.79 -3.73
CA GLY A 162 -3.50 18.07 -3.52
C GLY A 162 -2.61 19.08 -2.79
N MET A 163 -1.87 18.64 -1.76
CA MET A 163 -0.94 19.49 -1.02
C MET A 163 0.18 20.02 -1.93
N TYR A 164 0.78 19.16 -2.76
CA TYR A 164 1.81 19.58 -3.72
C TYR A 164 1.25 20.51 -4.79
N ALA A 165 0.05 20.25 -5.30
CA ALA A 165 -0.62 21.15 -6.26
C ALA A 165 -0.81 22.54 -5.67
N GLU A 166 -1.23 22.64 -4.40
CA GLU A 166 -1.37 23.91 -3.67
C GLU A 166 -0.01 24.58 -3.43
N GLU A 167 0.99 23.84 -2.96
CA GLU A 167 2.33 24.38 -2.70
C GLU A 167 3.02 24.89 -3.97
N LEU A 168 2.78 24.23 -5.11
CA LEU A 168 3.34 24.61 -6.41
C LEU A 168 2.50 25.66 -7.17
N ASN A 169 1.35 26.04 -6.65
CA ASN A 169 0.48 27.03 -7.26
C ASN A 169 1.17 28.41 -7.36
N LYS A 170 1.56 28.78 -8.56
CA LYS A 170 2.35 29.99 -8.84
C LYS A 170 1.58 31.26 -8.48
N GLU A 171 0.28 31.31 -8.71
CA GLU A 171 -0.58 32.46 -8.43
C GLU A 171 -0.71 32.65 -6.90
N LYS A 172 -0.98 31.56 -6.18
CA LYS A 172 -1.02 31.57 -4.72
C LYS A 172 0.31 32.02 -4.12
N ARG A 173 1.43 31.50 -4.61
CA ARG A 173 2.78 31.89 -4.15
C ARG A 173 3.09 33.35 -4.43
N ALA A 174 2.72 33.87 -5.61
CA ALA A 174 2.89 35.29 -5.95
C ALA A 174 2.07 36.18 -5.01
N LYS A 175 0.82 35.81 -4.73
CA LYS A 175 -0.06 36.52 -3.79
C LYS A 175 0.48 36.50 -2.37
N ILE A 176 0.98 35.37 -1.88
CA ILE A 176 1.63 35.27 -0.57
C ILE A 176 2.88 36.17 -0.50
N ALA A 177 3.69 36.18 -1.55
CA ALA A 177 4.89 37.02 -1.61
C ALA A 177 4.57 38.51 -1.58
N GLU A 178 3.47 38.93 -2.19
CA GLU A 178 2.97 40.31 -2.12
C GLU A 178 2.42 40.65 -0.72
N LEU A 179 1.58 39.77 -0.18
CA LEU A 179 1.01 39.94 1.18
C LEU A 179 2.10 39.97 2.26
N LYS A 180 3.18 39.24 2.13
CA LYS A 180 4.30 39.30 3.09
C LYS A 180 4.88 40.70 3.24
N LYS A 181 4.76 41.55 2.21
CA LYS A 181 5.26 42.94 2.24
C LYS A 181 4.23 43.91 2.82
N THR A 182 2.93 43.65 2.62
CA THR A 182 1.85 44.59 2.91
C THR A 182 1.02 44.16 4.13
N ASP A 183 0.76 42.86 4.29
CA ASP A 183 0.01 42.28 5.42
C ASP A 183 0.57 40.86 5.75
N PRO A 184 1.64 40.82 6.61
CA PRO A 184 2.25 39.53 6.98
C PRO A 184 1.31 38.53 7.66
N LYS A 185 0.24 39.05 8.35
CA LYS A 185 -0.75 38.18 8.99
C LYS A 185 -1.61 37.47 7.95
N ALA A 186 -2.17 38.22 7.00
CA ALA A 186 -2.94 37.63 5.89
C ALA A 186 -2.09 36.70 5.02
N ALA A 187 -0.79 36.97 4.88
CA ALA A 187 0.13 36.05 4.21
C ALA A 187 0.25 34.71 4.94
N GLY A 188 0.28 34.71 6.27
CA GLY A 188 0.34 33.50 7.08
C GLY A 188 -0.97 32.70 7.08
N GLU A 189 -2.11 33.36 6.95
CA GLU A 189 -3.43 32.70 6.86
C GLU A 189 -3.67 32.05 5.49
N LEU A 190 -2.99 32.54 4.44
CA LEU A 190 -3.10 32.01 3.07
C LEU A 190 -2.09 30.89 2.78
N GLY A 191 -0.96 30.84 3.50
CA GLY A 191 0.13 29.88 3.32
C GLY A 191 -0.15 28.59 4.04
#